data_0825222989a15c9b23eca602031091fd
#
_entry.id   0825222989a15c9b23eca602031091fd
#
_cell.length_a   1.000
_cell.length_b   1.000
_cell.length_c   1.000
_cell.angle_alpha   90.00
_cell.angle_beta   90.00
_cell.angle_gamma   90.00
#
_symmetry.space_group_name_H-M   'P 1'
#
loop_
_entity.id
_entity.type
_entity.pdbx_description
1 polymer ?
#
loop_
_entity_poly.entity_id
_entity_poly.type
_entity_poly.pdbx_seq_one_letter_code
_entity_poly.pdbx_strand_id
1 'polypeptide(L)'
;TVVSTPMIDVVAPAKNVGVMKTLTGFKYIGQKIRQFENKELKGSYLFGFEESYGYLIGTHARDKDALVTSMVISEMATYYHSKGTSIYKELQKLYEKFGYYLEGIKSVTLKGKDGIEQMAALMSNLRENVKDELLGKKIKIKRDFFSHKEYNLETGEEKEIDLPKENVLQFVLEDNTFIT
;
A
#
# COMPACT_ATOMS: atom_id res chain seq x y z
N THR A 1 -0.25 -2.69 -2.30
CA THR A 1 -1.14 -1.60 -2.75
C THR A 1 -0.69 -0.25 -2.22
N VAL A 2 -1.31 0.86 -2.70
CA VAL A 2 -1.00 2.22 -2.23
C VAL A 2 -1.37 2.46 -0.77
N VAL A 3 -2.21 1.61 -0.19
CA VAL A 3 -2.65 1.67 1.22
C VAL A 3 -1.93 0.66 2.11
N SER A 4 -1.06 -0.18 1.53
CA SER A 4 -0.25 -1.11 2.31
C SER A 4 0.97 -0.41 2.91
N THR A 5 1.60 -1.05 3.90
CA THR A 5 2.74 -0.49 4.64
C THR A 5 3.83 0.10 3.73
N PRO A 6 4.28 1.33 3.97
CA PRO A 6 5.43 1.91 3.27
C PRO A 6 6.77 1.24 3.64
N MET A 7 6.83 0.39 4.65
CA MET A 7 8.02 -0.38 5.01
C MET A 7 8.57 -1.20 3.84
N ILE A 8 7.71 -1.66 2.91
CA ILE A 8 8.14 -2.40 1.73
C ILE A 8 9.06 -1.56 0.83
N ASP A 9 8.88 -0.24 0.80
CA ASP A 9 9.63 0.68 -0.06
C ASP A 9 11.10 0.80 0.35
N VAL A 10 11.43 0.40 1.57
CA VAL A 10 12.81 0.37 2.09
C VAL A 10 13.37 -1.05 2.20
N VAL A 11 12.53 -2.03 2.54
CA VAL A 11 12.96 -3.42 2.72
C VAL A 11 13.26 -4.10 1.40
N ALA A 12 12.39 -3.98 0.41
CA ALA A 12 12.55 -4.66 -0.87
C ALA A 12 13.78 -4.18 -1.66
N PRO A 13 14.04 -2.87 -1.83
CA PRO A 13 15.26 -2.38 -2.48
C PRO A 13 16.54 -2.82 -1.76
N ALA A 14 16.54 -2.91 -0.43
CA ALA A 14 17.66 -3.42 0.34
C ALA A 14 17.97 -4.91 0.08
N LYS A 15 17.06 -5.60 -0.61
CA LYS A 15 17.20 -6.99 -1.07
C LYS A 15 17.32 -7.08 -2.61
N ASN A 16 17.56 -5.96 -3.29
CA ASN A 16 17.60 -5.87 -4.76
C ASN A 16 16.28 -6.30 -5.42
N VAL A 17 15.14 -6.08 -4.76
CA VAL A 17 13.81 -6.36 -5.26
C VAL A 17 13.10 -5.03 -5.58
N GLY A 18 12.57 -4.92 -6.80
CA GLY A 18 11.76 -3.78 -7.21
C GLY A 18 10.38 -3.80 -6.55
N VAL A 19 9.82 -2.62 -6.31
CA VAL A 19 8.46 -2.44 -5.76
C VAL A 19 7.58 -1.77 -6.80
N MET A 20 6.39 -2.31 -6.99
CA MET A 20 5.35 -1.70 -7.81
C MET A 20 4.10 -1.48 -6.95
N LYS A 21 3.63 -0.24 -6.90
CA LYS A 21 2.37 0.09 -6.22
C LYS A 21 1.19 -0.10 -7.15
N THR A 22 0.09 -0.58 -6.62
CA THR A 22 -1.20 -0.70 -7.32
C THR A 22 -2.30 -0.10 -6.45
N LEU A 23 -3.44 0.19 -7.05
CA LEU A 23 -4.65 0.48 -6.29
C LEU A 23 -5.12 -0.76 -5.52
N THR A 24 -6.01 -0.55 -4.55
CA THR A 24 -6.63 -1.62 -3.76
C THR A 24 -7.44 -2.55 -4.66
N GLY A 25 -7.26 -3.83 -4.44
CA GLY A 25 -7.93 -4.91 -5.18
C GLY A 25 -6.95 -5.78 -5.95
N PHE A 26 -7.01 -7.06 -5.67
CA PHE A 26 -6.06 -8.05 -6.19
C PHE A 26 -6.06 -8.16 -7.73
N LYS A 27 -7.14 -7.72 -8.40
CA LYS A 27 -7.21 -7.60 -9.86
C LYS A 27 -6.03 -6.80 -10.46
N TYR A 28 -5.58 -5.76 -9.78
CA TYR A 28 -4.46 -4.92 -10.22
C TYR A 28 -3.11 -5.64 -10.05
N ILE A 29 -2.96 -6.43 -8.98
CA ILE A 29 -1.81 -7.30 -8.80
C ILE A 29 -1.80 -8.40 -9.87
N GLY A 30 -2.95 -9.03 -10.13
CA GLY A 30 -3.11 -10.00 -11.22
C GLY A 30 -2.79 -9.42 -12.59
N GLN A 31 -3.13 -8.15 -12.83
CA GLN A 31 -2.73 -7.44 -14.06
C GLN A 31 -1.21 -7.30 -14.17
N LYS A 32 -0.51 -6.97 -13.07
CA LYS A 32 0.97 -6.90 -13.07
C LYS A 32 1.59 -8.26 -13.37
N ILE A 33 1.07 -9.34 -12.81
CA ILE A 33 1.53 -10.70 -13.15
C ILE A 33 1.43 -10.94 -14.65
N ARG A 34 0.27 -10.63 -15.26
CA ARG A 34 0.07 -10.78 -16.71
C ARG A 34 1.04 -9.94 -17.53
N GLN A 35 1.34 -8.70 -17.09
CA GLN A 35 2.30 -7.84 -17.76
C GLN A 35 3.72 -8.42 -17.73
N PHE A 36 4.15 -9.07 -16.63
CA PHE A 36 5.42 -9.80 -16.58
C PHE A 36 5.41 -11.01 -17.52
N GLU A 37 4.35 -11.79 -17.55
CA GLU A 37 4.22 -12.96 -18.45
C GLU A 37 4.28 -12.56 -19.92
N ASN A 38 3.62 -11.45 -20.30
CA ASN A 38 3.64 -10.90 -21.65
C ASN A 38 4.95 -10.19 -22.00
N LYS A 39 5.92 -10.11 -21.07
CA LYS A 39 7.18 -9.37 -21.21
C LYS A 39 7.01 -7.86 -21.44
N GLU A 40 5.89 -7.31 -21.05
CA GLU A 40 5.64 -5.86 -21.01
C GLU A 40 6.45 -5.17 -19.91
N LEU A 41 6.74 -5.91 -18.83
CA LEU A 41 7.59 -5.51 -17.72
C LEU A 41 8.87 -6.33 -17.68
N LYS A 42 9.97 -5.71 -17.29
CA LYS A 42 11.27 -6.38 -17.09
C LYS A 42 11.32 -7.06 -15.72
N GLY A 43 11.92 -8.26 -15.67
CA GLY A 43 12.07 -9.05 -14.46
C GLY A 43 11.00 -10.11 -14.31
N SER A 44 10.68 -10.47 -13.08
CA SER A 44 9.68 -11.49 -12.75
C SER A 44 8.89 -11.09 -11.51
N TYR A 45 7.63 -11.49 -11.47
CA TYR A 45 6.80 -11.35 -10.29
C TYR A 45 7.26 -12.35 -9.20
N LEU A 46 7.43 -11.87 -7.99
CA LEU A 46 7.79 -12.67 -6.83
C LEU A 46 6.64 -12.80 -5.84
N PHE A 47 6.10 -11.68 -5.42
CA PHE A 47 5.15 -11.60 -4.32
C PHE A 47 4.29 -10.35 -4.45
N GLY A 48 3.00 -10.47 -4.17
CA GLY A 48 2.07 -9.36 -4.08
C GLY A 48 1.16 -9.48 -2.86
N PHE A 49 0.78 -8.35 -2.30
CA PHE A 49 -0.06 -8.33 -1.12
C PHE A 49 -0.90 -7.05 -1.04
N GLU A 50 -1.97 -7.15 -0.29
CA GLU A 50 -2.81 -6.01 0.09
C GLU A 50 -3.09 -6.02 1.59
N GLU A 51 -3.49 -4.88 2.14
CA GLU A 51 -3.74 -4.67 3.57
C GLU A 51 -4.90 -5.53 4.12
N SER A 52 -5.79 -5.97 3.26
CA SER A 52 -6.94 -6.82 3.60
C SER A 52 -6.60 -8.32 3.68
N TYR A 53 -5.41 -8.64 4.18
CA TYR A 53 -4.93 -10.02 4.39
C TYR A 53 -4.82 -10.85 3.11
N GLY A 54 -4.62 -10.20 1.98
CA GLY A 54 -4.47 -10.82 0.69
C GLY A 54 -3.01 -10.97 0.29
N TYR A 55 -2.59 -12.20 -0.01
CA TYR A 55 -1.21 -12.51 -0.41
C TYR A 55 -1.20 -13.47 -1.60
N LEU A 56 -0.23 -13.30 -2.50
CA LEU A 56 0.06 -14.25 -3.57
C LEU A 56 1.56 -14.33 -3.80
N ILE A 57 2.11 -15.53 -3.72
CA ILE A 57 3.50 -15.85 -3.97
C ILE A 57 3.56 -16.66 -5.27
N GLY A 58 4.34 -16.18 -6.25
CA GLY A 58 4.42 -16.83 -7.56
C GLY A 58 3.23 -16.51 -8.48
N THR A 59 3.14 -17.19 -9.60
CA THR A 59 2.24 -16.84 -10.73
C THR A 59 1.18 -17.87 -11.04
N HIS A 60 0.99 -18.87 -10.17
CA HIS A 60 0.04 -19.98 -10.37
C HIS A 60 -1.43 -19.55 -10.27
N ALA A 61 -1.72 -18.41 -9.66
CA ALA A 61 -3.05 -17.83 -9.52
C ALA A 61 -3.07 -16.36 -9.93
N ARG A 62 -4.26 -15.74 -9.90
CA ARG A 62 -4.45 -14.29 -10.19
C ARG A 62 -5.16 -13.55 -9.06
N ASP A 63 -5.40 -14.26 -7.98
CA ASP A 63 -6.00 -13.73 -6.76
C ASP A 63 -5.27 -14.34 -5.56
N LYS A 64 -5.63 -13.91 -4.38
CA LYS A 64 -5.05 -14.32 -3.10
C LYS A 64 -5.00 -15.82 -2.95
N ASP A 65 -3.89 -16.33 -2.43
CA ASP A 65 -3.74 -17.74 -2.08
C ASP A 65 -3.31 -17.91 -0.63
N ALA A 66 -4.28 -18.22 0.22
CA ALA A 66 -4.04 -18.44 1.63
C ALA A 66 -3.29 -19.74 1.92
N LEU A 67 -3.42 -20.77 1.06
CA LEU A 67 -2.79 -22.07 1.28
C LEU A 67 -1.28 -21.97 1.11
N VAL A 68 -0.83 -21.44 -0.04
CA VAL A 68 0.61 -21.23 -0.28
C VAL A 68 1.19 -20.24 0.71
N THR A 69 0.46 -19.18 1.05
CA THR A 69 0.91 -18.20 2.05
C THR A 69 1.09 -18.84 3.43
N SER A 70 0.13 -19.68 3.86
CA SER A 70 0.23 -20.40 5.14
C SER A 70 1.40 -21.37 5.17
N MET A 71 1.67 -22.05 4.06
CA MET A 71 2.85 -22.91 3.94
C MET A 71 4.15 -22.13 4.09
N VAL A 72 4.30 -21.03 3.35
CA VAL A 72 5.52 -20.20 3.38
C VAL A 72 5.74 -19.55 4.74
N ILE A 73 4.69 -19.05 5.42
CA ILE A 73 4.84 -18.47 6.77
C ILE A 73 5.22 -19.54 7.80
N SER A 74 4.75 -20.77 7.65
CA SER A 74 5.10 -21.90 8.52
C SER A 74 6.55 -22.33 8.29
N GLU A 75 6.99 -22.38 7.04
CA GLU A 75 8.39 -22.64 6.69
C GLU A 75 9.31 -21.54 7.25
N MET A 76 8.94 -20.27 7.08
CA MET A 76 9.67 -19.14 7.64
C MET A 76 9.76 -19.20 9.17
N ALA A 77 8.67 -19.57 9.85
CA ALA A 77 8.65 -19.74 11.30
C ALA A 77 9.61 -20.85 11.75
N THR A 78 9.59 -21.99 11.06
CA THR A 78 10.47 -23.13 11.32
C THR A 78 11.94 -22.77 11.07
N TYR A 79 12.23 -22.07 9.97
CA TYR A 79 13.57 -21.59 9.67
C TYR A 79 14.11 -20.69 10.77
N TYR A 80 13.37 -19.68 11.20
CA TYR A 80 13.82 -18.78 12.26
C TYR A 80 13.93 -19.49 13.61
N HIS A 81 13.03 -20.41 13.92
CA HIS A 81 13.13 -21.24 15.12
C HIS A 81 14.44 -22.05 15.13
N SER A 82 14.81 -22.67 14.02
CA SER A 82 16.08 -23.42 13.89
C SER A 82 17.34 -22.55 14.05
N LYS A 83 17.20 -21.23 13.89
CA LYS A 83 18.26 -20.23 14.14
C LYS A 83 18.22 -19.64 15.55
N GLY A 84 17.39 -20.15 16.45
CA GLY A 84 17.25 -19.66 17.82
C GLY A 84 16.52 -18.30 17.93
N THR A 85 15.75 -17.94 16.92
CA THR A 85 15.00 -16.68 16.87
C THR A 85 13.51 -16.92 16.54
N SER A 86 12.76 -15.90 16.20
CA SER A 86 11.35 -16.00 15.82
C SER A 86 10.99 -14.94 14.79
N ILE A 87 9.89 -15.11 14.06
CA ILE A 87 9.36 -14.10 13.13
C ILE A 87 9.23 -12.73 13.81
N TYR A 88 8.72 -12.71 15.06
CA TYR A 88 8.57 -11.48 15.82
C TYR A 88 9.92 -10.79 16.08
N LYS A 89 10.94 -11.54 16.51
CA LYS A 89 12.28 -10.99 16.73
C LYS A 89 12.91 -10.48 15.43
N GLU A 90 12.67 -11.16 14.33
CA GLU A 90 13.15 -10.71 13.03
C GLU A 90 12.43 -9.44 12.55
N LEU A 91 11.14 -9.30 12.84
CA LEU A 91 10.42 -8.04 12.60
C LEU A 91 11.02 -6.90 13.43
N GLN A 92 11.36 -7.12 14.70
CA GLN A 92 12.04 -6.10 15.51
C GLN A 92 13.38 -5.67 14.89
N LYS A 93 14.18 -6.61 14.39
CA LYS A 93 15.43 -6.28 13.66
C LYS A 93 15.17 -5.46 12.38
N LEU A 94 14.06 -5.71 11.69
CA LEU A 94 13.67 -4.87 10.55
C LEU A 94 13.32 -3.45 11.01
N TYR A 95 12.61 -3.29 12.12
CA TYR A 95 12.32 -1.97 12.70
C TYR A 95 13.59 -1.25 13.16
N GLU A 96 14.54 -1.95 13.80
CA GLU A 96 15.84 -1.39 14.18
C GLU A 96 16.64 -0.90 12.96
N LYS A 97 16.54 -1.63 11.85
CA LYS A 97 17.30 -1.33 10.64
C LYS A 97 16.67 -0.27 9.75
N PHE A 98 15.35 -0.27 9.61
CA PHE A 98 14.64 0.52 8.61
C PHE A 98 13.67 1.56 9.20
N GLY A 99 13.55 1.61 10.51
CA GLY A 99 12.58 2.44 11.22
C GLY A 99 11.33 1.67 11.63
N TYR A 100 10.62 2.23 12.59
CA TYR A 100 9.39 1.64 13.11
C TYR A 100 8.19 2.06 12.26
N TYR A 101 7.39 1.09 11.87
CA TYR A 101 6.16 1.29 11.10
C TYR A 101 4.98 0.78 11.90
N LEU A 102 3.96 1.62 12.05
CA LEU A 102 2.70 1.29 12.73
C LEU A 102 1.56 1.64 11.81
N GLU A 103 0.79 0.64 11.45
CA GLU A 103 -0.38 0.78 10.60
C GLU A 103 -1.66 0.60 11.41
N GLY A 104 -2.69 1.30 10.98
CA GLY A 104 -4.04 1.17 11.55
C GLY A 104 -5.10 1.37 10.47
N ILE A 105 -6.26 0.78 10.68
CA ILE A 105 -7.41 0.94 9.80
C ILE A 105 -8.61 1.41 10.60
N LYS A 106 -9.37 2.34 10.04
CA LYS A 106 -10.66 2.76 10.57
C LYS A 106 -11.71 2.68 9.45
N SER A 107 -12.64 1.77 9.60
CA SER A 107 -13.76 1.62 8.67
C SER A 107 -14.96 2.43 9.14
N VAL A 108 -15.58 3.16 8.21
CA VAL A 108 -16.83 3.89 8.43
C VAL A 108 -17.86 3.39 7.43
N THR A 109 -18.99 2.88 7.93
CA THR A 109 -20.08 2.40 7.09
C THR A 109 -21.30 3.28 7.28
N LEU A 110 -21.72 3.95 6.21
CA LEU A 110 -22.94 4.75 6.15
C LEU A 110 -23.99 3.95 5.36
N LYS A 111 -25.18 3.78 5.95
CA LYS A 111 -26.23 2.91 5.38
C LYS A 111 -27.22 3.69 4.51
N GLY A 112 -27.81 3.00 3.52
CA GLY A 112 -28.87 3.53 2.69
C GLY A 112 -28.40 4.55 1.65
N LYS A 113 -29.37 5.13 0.95
CA LYS A 113 -29.11 6.13 -0.10
C LYS A 113 -28.43 7.37 0.46
N ASP A 114 -28.91 7.88 1.58
CA ASP A 114 -28.35 9.05 2.25
C ASP A 114 -26.89 8.84 2.66
N GLY A 115 -26.53 7.60 3.05
CA GLY A 115 -25.15 7.22 3.37
C GLY A 115 -24.22 7.32 2.17
N ILE A 116 -24.69 6.97 0.98
CA ILE A 116 -23.90 7.09 -0.26
C ILE A 116 -23.65 8.58 -0.56
N GLU A 117 -24.68 9.41 -0.45
CA GLU A 117 -24.58 10.85 -0.69
C GLU A 117 -23.65 11.53 0.34
N GLN A 118 -23.76 11.16 1.61
CA GLN A 118 -22.87 11.64 2.67
C GLN A 118 -21.41 11.25 2.43
N MET A 119 -21.16 10.03 1.98
CA MET A 119 -19.80 9.58 1.66
C MET A 119 -19.21 10.35 0.48
N ALA A 120 -20.03 10.57 -0.57
CA ALA A 120 -19.61 11.36 -1.72
C ALA A 120 -19.27 12.81 -1.31
N ALA A 121 -20.12 13.42 -0.49
CA ALA A 121 -19.93 14.77 0.02
C ALA A 121 -18.67 14.87 0.91
N LEU A 122 -18.42 13.86 1.76
CA LEU A 122 -17.22 13.78 2.58
C LEU A 122 -15.94 13.74 1.71
N MET A 123 -15.91 12.88 0.70
CA MET A 123 -14.77 12.78 -0.20
C MET A 123 -14.53 14.06 -1.02
N SER A 124 -15.61 14.71 -1.47
CA SER A 124 -15.51 16.03 -2.15
C SER A 124 -14.93 17.08 -1.20
N ASN A 125 -15.44 17.14 0.02
CA ASN A 125 -14.96 18.06 1.04
C ASN A 125 -13.47 17.86 1.35
N LEU A 126 -13.03 16.62 1.57
CA LEU A 126 -11.60 16.30 1.78
C LEU A 126 -10.74 16.71 0.58
N ARG A 127 -11.28 16.56 -0.63
CA ARG A 127 -10.56 16.90 -1.87
C ARG A 127 -10.42 18.41 -2.06
N GLU A 128 -11.44 19.17 -1.75
CA GLU A 128 -11.51 20.60 -2.04
C GLU A 128 -11.00 21.47 -0.89
N ASN A 129 -11.32 21.11 0.35
CA ASN A 129 -11.12 21.95 1.52
C ASN A 129 -9.88 21.61 2.36
N VAL A 130 -9.36 20.37 2.27
CA VAL A 130 -8.10 20.03 2.93
C VAL A 130 -6.92 20.45 2.03
N LYS A 131 -6.28 21.56 2.38
CA LYS A 131 -5.22 22.17 1.56
C LYS A 131 -3.84 21.99 2.18
N ASP A 132 -3.64 22.45 3.41
CA ASP A 132 -2.31 22.64 3.97
C ASP A 132 -2.08 21.84 5.26
N GLU A 133 -3.16 21.47 5.97
CA GLU A 133 -3.09 20.84 7.29
C GLU A 133 -4.16 19.75 7.44
N LEU A 134 -3.80 18.66 8.10
CA LEU A 134 -4.71 17.58 8.49
C LEU A 134 -4.29 17.05 9.87
N LEU A 135 -5.26 16.92 10.78
CA LEU A 135 -5.06 16.46 12.17
C LEU A 135 -4.00 17.26 12.95
N GLY A 136 -3.92 18.57 12.72
CA GLY A 136 -2.97 19.46 13.39
C GLY A 136 -1.53 19.35 12.88
N LYS A 137 -1.32 18.72 11.71
CA LYS A 137 -0.01 18.55 11.08
C LYS A 137 -0.04 19.05 9.64
N LYS A 138 1.06 19.64 9.18
CA LYS A 138 1.21 20.10 7.81
C LYS A 138 1.22 18.91 6.84
N ILE A 139 0.58 19.10 5.70
CA ILE A 139 0.59 18.14 4.58
C ILE A 139 1.77 18.47 3.69
N LYS A 140 2.66 17.50 3.46
CA LYS A 140 3.75 17.59 2.49
C LYS A 140 3.30 17.22 1.08
N ILE A 141 2.56 16.11 0.99
CA ILE A 141 2.13 15.56 -0.30
C ILE A 141 0.65 15.22 -0.21
N LYS A 142 -0.09 15.65 -1.22
CA LYS A 142 -1.48 15.27 -1.46
C LYS A 142 -1.57 14.51 -2.77
N ARG A 143 -2.08 13.27 -2.74
CA ARG A 143 -2.33 12.45 -3.93
C ARG A 143 -3.82 12.29 -4.11
N ASP A 144 -4.32 12.69 -5.25
CA ASP A 144 -5.70 12.48 -5.66
C ASP A 144 -5.74 11.53 -6.87
N PHE A 145 -6.06 10.28 -6.60
CA PHE A 145 -6.14 9.24 -7.64
C PHE A 145 -7.36 9.42 -8.55
N PHE A 146 -8.33 10.23 -8.13
CA PHE A 146 -9.48 10.55 -8.97
C PHE A 146 -9.12 11.54 -10.08
N SER A 147 -8.27 12.51 -9.79
CA SER A 147 -7.76 13.49 -10.76
C SER A 147 -6.42 13.11 -11.38
N HIS A 148 -5.82 11.97 -11.00
CA HIS A 148 -4.46 11.51 -11.40
C HIS A 148 -3.34 12.48 -11.02
N LYS A 149 -3.48 13.23 -9.91
CA LYS A 149 -2.53 14.26 -9.53
C LYS A 149 -1.90 14.03 -8.16
N GLU A 150 -0.59 14.21 -8.11
CA GLU A 150 0.18 14.36 -6.88
C GLU A 150 0.64 15.81 -6.77
N TYR A 151 0.39 16.41 -5.62
CA TYR A 151 0.81 17.77 -5.29
C TYR A 151 1.84 17.70 -4.17
N ASN A 152 3.05 18.18 -4.42
CA ASN A 152 4.02 18.45 -3.36
C ASN A 152 3.78 19.88 -2.84
N LEU A 153 3.24 20.00 -1.65
CA LEU A 153 2.85 21.29 -1.08
C LEU A 153 4.03 22.09 -0.52
N GLU A 154 5.19 21.43 -0.32
CA GLU A 154 6.42 22.11 0.11
C GLU A 154 7.13 22.77 -1.07
N THR A 155 7.15 22.14 -2.22
CA THR A 155 7.87 22.63 -3.42
C THR A 155 6.96 23.28 -4.44
N GLY A 156 5.64 23.07 -4.36
CA GLY A 156 4.68 23.47 -5.38
C GLY A 156 4.69 22.61 -6.65
N GLU A 157 5.43 21.51 -6.65
CA GLU A 157 5.53 20.62 -7.81
C GLU A 157 4.25 19.78 -7.97
N GLU A 158 3.77 19.67 -9.19
CA GLU A 158 2.65 18.78 -9.55
C GLU A 158 3.16 17.65 -10.46
N LYS A 159 2.73 16.42 -10.18
CA LYS A 159 3.05 15.21 -10.95
C LYS A 159 1.80 14.45 -11.33
N GLU A 160 1.85 13.75 -12.45
CA GLU A 160 0.81 12.81 -12.83
C GLU A 160 1.01 11.47 -12.12
N ILE A 161 -0.10 10.86 -11.68
CA ILE A 161 -0.13 9.52 -11.08
C ILE A 161 -0.48 8.52 -12.18
N ASP A 162 0.48 7.65 -12.52
CA ASP A 162 0.29 6.57 -13.49
C ASP A 162 -0.38 5.34 -12.84
N LEU A 163 -1.61 5.53 -12.36
CA LEU A 163 -2.47 4.46 -11.84
C LEU A 163 -3.90 4.71 -12.34
N PRO A 164 -4.76 3.68 -12.41
CA PRO A 164 -6.16 3.85 -12.81
C PRO A 164 -6.90 4.89 -11.96
N LYS A 165 -7.95 5.48 -12.53
CA LYS A 165 -8.81 6.43 -11.82
C LYS A 165 -9.60 5.71 -10.73
N GLU A 166 -9.49 6.21 -9.50
CA GLU A 166 -10.22 5.66 -8.34
C GLU A 166 -10.51 6.76 -7.33
N ASN A 167 -11.60 6.62 -6.58
CA ASN A 167 -11.98 7.61 -5.56
C ASN A 167 -11.17 7.43 -4.27
N VAL A 168 -9.88 7.65 -4.37
CA VAL A 168 -8.90 7.54 -3.29
C VAL A 168 -8.16 8.85 -3.14
N LEU A 169 -7.96 9.28 -1.90
CA LEU A 169 -7.09 10.38 -1.50
C LEU A 169 -6.01 9.86 -0.56
N GLN A 170 -4.78 10.32 -0.73
CA GLN A 170 -3.70 10.04 0.19
C GLN A 170 -2.98 11.33 0.58
N PHE A 171 -2.75 11.50 1.86
CA PHE A 171 -1.99 12.62 2.42
C PHE A 171 -0.73 12.09 3.11
N VAL A 172 0.40 12.72 2.85
CA VAL A 172 1.64 12.49 3.59
C VAL A 172 1.89 13.72 4.45
N LEU A 173 1.97 13.53 5.76
CA LEU A 173 2.15 14.61 6.72
C LEU A 173 3.63 14.87 6.98
N GLU A 174 3.94 15.99 7.65
CA GLU A 174 5.31 16.44 7.96
C GLU A 174 6.14 15.44 8.75
N ASP A 175 5.52 14.59 9.55
CA ASP A 175 6.14 13.51 10.30
C ASP A 175 6.20 12.16 9.54
N ASN A 176 5.92 12.18 8.24
CA ASN A 176 5.80 11.02 7.37
C ASN A 176 4.63 10.07 7.70
N THR A 177 3.62 10.52 8.44
CA THR A 177 2.36 9.78 8.57
C THR A 177 1.63 9.77 7.23
N PHE A 178 1.20 8.59 6.78
CA PHE A 178 0.33 8.42 5.62
C PHE A 178 -1.12 8.26 6.08
N ILE A 179 -2.03 9.00 5.45
CA ILE A 179 -3.49 8.87 5.65
C ILE A 179 -4.09 8.65 4.26
N THR A 180 -4.75 7.52 4.09
CA THR A 180 -5.39 7.17 2.82
C THR A 180 -6.84 6.83 3.06
#